data_2a612b9761a084f0d20468915cddb51c
#
_entry.id   2a612b9761a084f0d20468915cddb51c
#
_cell.length_a   1.000
_cell.length_b   1.000
_cell.length_c   1.000
_cell.angle_alpha   90.00
_cell.angle_beta   90.00
_cell.angle_gamma   90.00
#
_symmetry.space_group_name_H-M   'P 1'
#
loop_
_entity.id
_entity.type
_entity.pdbx_description
1 polymer ?
#
loop_
_entity_poly.entity_id
_entity_poly.type
_entity_poly.pdbx_seq_one_letter_code
_entity_poly.pdbx_strand_id
1 'polypeptide(L)'
;LGKKLISKDNESLNKAKISAERRNRWFTQEFIDFALQSISENFLNKEKLERWLANYDFSSFDKNQTIGLILAGNLPLVGFQDIVTCFVLGVNVKIKLSSKDEVLTKYMMKELQEIDPEWKCEIVERLVDYDKVIATGSNNTNRYFEFYFKEVPNLLRTNRNSIAILTGKESDEELETLADDIFMFFGHGCRNISRLFFPEGYEVIKLFPFFKKYEHLHHHKLYMDNYDYTRTILLMNQTDHYANEFVMLKEEEHLQSRLATVNYSFYKTENEIVDYLAEHKNEIQCVVSQASNQWESFKFGQAQKPALWDYADNVDVIEFLIK
;
A
#
# COMPACT_ATOMS: atom_id res chain seq x y z
N LEU A 1 -11.97 10.96 -15.40
CA LEU A 1 -11.61 9.55 -15.13
C LEU A 1 -12.25 9.05 -13.83
N GLY A 2 -12.06 9.71 -12.68
CA GLY A 2 -12.56 9.22 -11.39
C GLY A 2 -14.01 8.73 -11.43
N LYS A 3 -14.94 9.56 -11.92
CA LYS A 3 -16.36 9.16 -12.07
C LYS A 3 -16.57 7.91 -12.95
N LYS A 4 -15.71 7.70 -13.96
CA LYS A 4 -15.76 6.53 -14.85
C LYS A 4 -15.35 5.25 -14.14
N LEU A 5 -14.42 5.34 -13.15
CA LEU A 5 -13.91 4.19 -12.39
C LEU A 5 -14.94 3.62 -11.38
N ILE A 6 -15.86 4.44 -10.91
CA ILE A 6 -16.90 4.02 -9.94
C ILE A 6 -18.26 3.77 -10.59
N SER A 7 -18.36 3.93 -11.93
CA SER A 7 -19.60 3.69 -12.68
C SER A 7 -19.83 2.19 -12.85
N LYS A 8 -21.00 1.71 -12.43
CA LYS A 8 -21.41 0.32 -12.60
C LYS A 8 -21.66 -0.06 -14.07
N ASP A 9 -21.98 0.93 -14.92
CA ASP A 9 -22.33 0.73 -16.34
C ASP A 9 -21.11 0.70 -17.26
N ASN A 10 -19.89 0.73 -16.71
CA ASN A 10 -18.66 0.69 -17.49
C ASN A 10 -18.27 -0.75 -17.86
N GLU A 11 -18.80 -1.23 -19.00
CA GLU A 11 -18.56 -2.60 -19.47
C GLU A 11 -17.07 -2.93 -19.65
N SER A 12 -16.27 -1.99 -20.16
CA SER A 12 -14.84 -2.22 -20.40
C SER A 12 -14.09 -2.40 -19.10
N LEU A 13 -14.41 -1.60 -18.07
CA LEU A 13 -13.86 -1.74 -16.73
C LEU A 13 -14.31 -3.06 -16.08
N ASN A 14 -15.58 -3.42 -16.19
CA ASN A 14 -16.11 -4.67 -15.64
C ASN A 14 -15.40 -5.90 -16.25
N LYS A 15 -15.12 -5.88 -17.56
CA LYS A 15 -14.32 -6.93 -18.22
C LYS A 15 -12.88 -6.96 -17.71
N ALA A 16 -12.26 -5.79 -17.49
CA ALA A 16 -10.91 -5.70 -16.95
C ALA A 16 -10.84 -6.25 -15.52
N LYS A 17 -11.79 -5.90 -14.65
CA LYS A 17 -11.90 -6.41 -13.27
C LYS A 17 -11.97 -7.93 -13.23
N ILE A 18 -12.89 -8.54 -14.00
CA ILE A 18 -13.06 -9.99 -14.10
C ILE A 18 -11.76 -10.66 -14.62
N SER A 19 -11.10 -10.05 -15.60
CA SER A 19 -9.84 -10.56 -16.15
C SER A 19 -8.69 -10.47 -15.13
N ALA A 20 -8.62 -9.39 -14.35
CA ALA A 20 -7.62 -9.19 -13.31
C ALA A 20 -7.76 -10.24 -12.20
N GLU A 21 -8.95 -10.47 -11.68
CA GLU A 21 -9.24 -11.50 -10.67
C GLU A 21 -8.87 -12.91 -11.14
N ARG A 22 -9.15 -13.25 -12.41
CA ARG A 22 -8.80 -14.56 -12.99
C ARG A 22 -7.28 -14.75 -13.10
N ARG A 23 -6.53 -13.69 -13.37
CA ARG A 23 -5.06 -13.74 -13.50
C ARG A 23 -4.35 -13.71 -12.15
N ASN A 24 -4.92 -13.02 -11.19
CA ASN A 24 -4.36 -12.90 -9.85
C ASN A 24 -5.46 -13.13 -8.81
N ARG A 25 -5.49 -14.29 -8.20
CA ARG A 25 -6.52 -14.66 -7.21
C ARG A 25 -6.49 -13.84 -5.93
N TRP A 26 -5.43 -13.05 -5.69
CA TRP A 26 -5.39 -12.08 -4.61
C TRP A 26 -6.18 -10.80 -4.94
N PHE A 27 -6.62 -10.63 -6.19
CA PHE A 27 -7.40 -9.50 -6.65
C PHE A 27 -8.88 -9.86 -6.69
N THR A 28 -9.54 -9.87 -5.52
CA THR A 28 -11.00 -10.06 -5.46
C THR A 28 -11.73 -8.85 -6.04
N GLN A 29 -12.96 -9.04 -6.50
CA GLN A 29 -13.79 -7.93 -6.98
C GLN A 29 -13.95 -6.84 -5.92
N GLU A 30 -14.13 -7.23 -4.65
CA GLU A 30 -14.23 -6.32 -3.51
C GLU A 30 -12.97 -5.44 -3.40
N PHE A 31 -11.79 -6.03 -3.43
CA PHE A 31 -10.54 -5.28 -3.28
C PHE A 31 -10.20 -4.44 -4.51
N ILE A 32 -10.56 -4.90 -5.71
CA ILE A 32 -10.45 -4.08 -6.92
C ILE A 32 -11.38 -2.86 -6.82
N ASP A 33 -12.63 -3.06 -6.41
CA ASP A 33 -13.60 -1.96 -6.26
C ASP A 33 -13.17 -0.96 -5.20
N PHE A 34 -12.66 -1.44 -4.08
CA PHE A 34 -12.11 -0.56 -3.03
C PHE A 34 -10.92 0.28 -3.56
N ALA A 35 -9.97 -0.34 -4.28
CA ALA A 35 -8.84 0.37 -4.87
C ALA A 35 -9.30 1.44 -5.88
N LEU A 36 -10.22 1.10 -6.77
CA LEU A 36 -10.78 2.03 -7.77
C LEU A 36 -11.52 3.19 -7.11
N GLN A 37 -12.30 2.93 -6.06
CA GLN A 37 -12.99 3.96 -5.30
C GLN A 37 -11.99 4.88 -4.60
N SER A 38 -11.00 4.32 -3.89
CA SER A 38 -9.94 5.11 -3.22
C SER A 38 -9.17 5.99 -4.21
N ILE A 39 -8.79 5.45 -5.38
CA ILE A 39 -8.15 6.21 -6.46
C ILE A 39 -9.06 7.34 -6.95
N SER A 40 -10.32 7.05 -7.20
CA SER A 40 -11.29 8.05 -7.68
C SER A 40 -11.43 9.22 -6.71
N GLU A 41 -11.56 8.92 -5.41
CA GLU A 41 -11.82 9.92 -4.36
C GLU A 41 -10.56 10.69 -3.96
N ASN A 42 -9.40 10.03 -3.92
CA ASN A 42 -8.18 10.59 -3.37
C ASN A 42 -7.19 11.07 -4.43
N PHE A 43 -7.05 10.37 -5.56
CA PHE A 43 -6.05 10.71 -6.59
C PHE A 43 -6.63 11.44 -7.79
N LEU A 44 -7.92 11.22 -8.11
CA LEU A 44 -8.56 11.79 -9.29
C LEU A 44 -9.62 12.86 -8.96
N ASN A 45 -9.63 13.33 -7.73
CA ASN A 45 -10.44 14.47 -7.33
C ASN A 45 -9.75 15.78 -7.75
N LYS A 46 -10.46 16.62 -8.50
CA LYS A 46 -9.91 17.86 -9.08
C LYS A 46 -9.34 18.80 -8.01
N GLU A 47 -10.10 19.03 -6.93
CA GLU A 47 -9.70 19.96 -5.86
C GLU A 47 -8.45 19.46 -5.13
N LYS A 48 -8.37 18.13 -4.89
CA LYS A 48 -7.19 17.52 -4.27
C LYS A 48 -5.96 17.60 -5.18
N LEU A 49 -6.13 17.38 -6.49
CA LEU A 49 -5.04 17.51 -7.47
C LEU A 49 -4.53 18.94 -7.55
N GLU A 50 -5.42 19.93 -7.66
CA GLU A 50 -5.05 21.36 -7.71
C GLU A 50 -4.32 21.79 -6.42
N ARG A 51 -4.84 21.39 -5.25
CA ARG A 51 -4.19 21.67 -3.96
C ARG A 51 -2.81 21.03 -3.85
N TRP A 52 -2.67 19.79 -4.34
CA TRP A 52 -1.41 19.06 -4.31
C TRP A 52 -0.35 19.76 -5.17
N LEU A 53 -0.68 20.07 -6.42
CA LEU A 53 0.24 20.73 -7.36
C LEU A 53 0.60 22.16 -6.95
N ALA A 54 -0.29 22.87 -6.25
CA ALA A 54 -0.04 24.25 -5.79
C ALA A 54 1.12 24.39 -4.78
N ASN A 55 1.60 23.27 -4.23
CA ASN A 55 2.74 23.29 -3.29
C ASN A 55 4.11 23.28 -3.98
N TYR A 56 4.16 23.19 -5.33
CA TYR A 56 5.42 23.04 -6.07
C TYR A 56 5.65 24.19 -7.05
N ASP A 57 6.92 24.54 -7.24
CA ASP A 57 7.36 25.48 -8.27
C ASP A 57 7.85 24.71 -9.51
N PHE A 58 7.15 24.90 -10.62
CA PHE A 58 7.44 24.26 -11.90
C PHE A 58 8.17 25.21 -12.89
N SER A 59 8.63 26.39 -12.46
CA SER A 59 9.23 27.40 -13.35
C SER A 59 10.47 26.93 -14.11
N SER A 60 11.25 26.00 -13.51
CA SER A 60 12.46 25.42 -14.08
C SER A 60 12.28 23.97 -14.53
N PHE A 61 11.06 23.45 -14.49
CA PHE A 61 10.80 22.03 -14.75
C PHE A 61 10.86 21.69 -16.25
N ASP A 62 11.71 20.73 -16.61
CA ASP A 62 11.76 20.18 -17.97
C ASP A 62 10.79 18.97 -18.10
N LYS A 63 9.70 19.19 -18.81
CA LYS A 63 8.71 18.15 -19.09
C LYS A 63 9.14 17.15 -20.17
N ASN A 64 10.23 17.42 -20.92
CA ASN A 64 10.68 16.51 -22.00
C ASN A 64 11.45 15.29 -21.50
N GLN A 65 11.73 15.23 -20.19
CA GLN A 65 12.37 14.06 -19.59
C GLN A 65 11.52 12.79 -19.74
N THR A 66 12.19 11.65 -19.76
CA THR A 66 11.59 10.33 -19.82
C THR A 66 11.79 9.61 -18.49
N ILE A 67 10.70 9.22 -17.84
CA ILE A 67 10.72 8.53 -16.54
C ILE A 67 10.53 7.03 -16.77
N GLY A 68 11.47 6.24 -16.26
CA GLY A 68 11.34 4.78 -16.18
C GLY A 68 10.55 4.38 -14.93
N LEU A 69 9.45 3.64 -15.08
CA LEU A 69 8.69 3.10 -13.97
C LEU A 69 8.78 1.58 -13.94
N ILE A 70 9.16 1.02 -12.78
CA ILE A 70 9.01 -0.42 -12.49
C ILE A 70 7.98 -0.56 -11.39
N LEU A 71 6.82 -1.07 -11.75
CA LEU A 71 5.68 -1.11 -10.84
C LEU A 71 5.61 -2.43 -10.06
N ALA A 72 5.25 -2.34 -8.78
CA ALA A 72 4.80 -3.49 -8.01
C ALA A 72 3.42 -3.96 -8.49
N GLY A 73 2.98 -5.13 -8.07
CA GLY A 73 1.68 -5.69 -8.43
C GLY A 73 1.13 -6.61 -7.34
N ASN A 74 1.50 -6.35 -6.09
CA ASN A 74 0.96 -7.07 -4.93
C ASN A 74 -0.46 -6.64 -4.57
N LEU A 75 -0.84 -5.40 -4.92
CA LEU A 75 -2.19 -4.85 -4.74
C LEU A 75 -2.73 -4.33 -6.08
N PRO A 76 -4.06 -4.26 -6.26
CA PRO A 76 -4.66 -3.63 -7.43
C PRO A 76 -4.21 -2.18 -7.56
N LEU A 77 -3.59 -1.83 -8.70
CA LEU A 77 -3.18 -0.47 -9.05
C LEU A 77 -2.24 0.20 -8.03
N VAL A 78 -1.42 -0.58 -7.32
CA VAL A 78 -0.51 -0.05 -6.29
C VAL A 78 0.47 1.02 -6.82
N GLY A 79 0.87 0.93 -8.08
CA GLY A 79 1.76 1.91 -8.74
C GLY A 79 1.03 3.10 -9.37
N PHE A 80 -0.29 3.25 -9.17
CA PHE A 80 -1.05 4.27 -9.89
C PHE A 80 -0.69 5.70 -9.47
N GLN A 81 -0.25 5.91 -8.22
CA GLN A 81 0.23 7.23 -7.78
C GLN A 81 1.40 7.74 -8.64
N ASP A 82 2.35 6.88 -8.99
CA ASP A 82 3.49 7.26 -9.84
C ASP A 82 3.04 7.56 -11.28
N ILE A 83 2.11 6.74 -11.79
CA ILE A 83 1.54 6.96 -13.13
C ILE A 83 0.83 8.30 -13.21
N VAL A 84 -0.06 8.60 -12.24
CA VAL A 84 -0.81 9.86 -12.24
C VAL A 84 0.10 11.06 -12.01
N THR A 85 1.16 10.91 -11.20
CA THR A 85 2.17 11.96 -11.02
C THR A 85 2.86 12.30 -12.34
N CYS A 86 3.34 11.29 -13.07
CA CYS A 86 3.96 11.50 -14.38
C CYS A 86 2.98 12.08 -15.41
N PHE A 87 1.72 11.62 -15.40
CA PHE A 87 0.68 12.13 -16.29
C PHE A 87 0.37 13.62 -16.05
N VAL A 88 0.19 14.04 -14.81
CA VAL A 88 -0.13 15.46 -14.51
C VAL A 88 1.07 16.38 -14.73
N LEU A 89 2.29 15.88 -14.62
CA LEU A 89 3.51 16.61 -14.95
C LEU A 89 3.78 16.65 -16.47
N GLY A 90 3.09 15.83 -17.27
CA GLY A 90 3.24 15.77 -18.72
C GLY A 90 4.59 15.20 -19.18
N VAL A 91 5.28 14.42 -18.35
CA VAL A 91 6.55 13.79 -18.69
C VAL A 91 6.35 12.50 -19.51
N ASN A 92 7.33 12.14 -20.32
CA ASN A 92 7.30 10.87 -21.03
C ASN A 92 7.53 9.71 -20.07
N VAL A 93 6.88 8.56 -20.31
CA VAL A 93 6.97 7.42 -19.40
C VAL A 93 7.24 6.12 -20.12
N LYS A 94 8.19 5.34 -19.63
CA LYS A 94 8.41 3.95 -20.01
C LYS A 94 8.09 3.07 -18.80
N ILE A 95 7.07 2.22 -18.93
CA ILE A 95 6.56 1.43 -17.80
C ILE A 95 6.87 -0.05 -18.01
N LYS A 96 7.59 -0.63 -17.06
CA LYS A 96 7.68 -2.07 -16.89
C LYS A 96 6.62 -2.54 -15.92
N LEU A 97 5.58 -3.19 -16.43
CA LEU A 97 4.48 -3.70 -15.65
C LEU A 97 4.86 -4.92 -14.81
N SER A 98 4.19 -5.06 -13.66
CA SER A 98 4.16 -6.33 -12.95
C SER A 98 3.19 -7.29 -13.64
N SER A 99 3.60 -8.54 -13.86
CA SER A 99 2.73 -9.59 -14.39
C SER A 99 1.50 -9.86 -13.50
N LYS A 100 1.57 -9.46 -12.22
CA LYS A 100 0.49 -9.64 -11.25
C LYS A 100 -0.63 -8.60 -11.37
N ASP A 101 -0.35 -7.39 -11.95
CA ASP A 101 -1.32 -6.29 -12.12
C ASP A 101 -1.25 -5.67 -13.53
N GLU A 102 -1.07 -6.49 -14.53
CA GLU A 102 -0.97 -6.04 -15.91
C GLU A 102 -2.30 -5.51 -16.47
N VAL A 103 -3.42 -6.15 -16.11
CA VAL A 103 -4.72 -5.89 -16.73
C VAL A 103 -5.28 -4.53 -16.31
N LEU A 104 -5.32 -4.27 -15.01
CA LEU A 104 -5.88 -3.02 -14.49
C LEU A 104 -4.97 -1.83 -14.84
N THR A 105 -3.67 -2.02 -14.75
CA THR A 105 -2.71 -0.96 -15.11
C THR A 105 -2.82 -0.60 -16.60
N LYS A 106 -2.90 -1.57 -17.51
CA LYS A 106 -3.14 -1.30 -18.94
C LYS A 106 -4.45 -0.58 -19.21
N TYR A 107 -5.51 -0.96 -18.50
CA TYR A 107 -6.79 -0.27 -18.57
C TYR A 107 -6.64 1.21 -18.18
N MET A 108 -5.99 1.50 -17.05
CA MET A 108 -5.79 2.86 -16.57
C MET A 108 -4.93 3.71 -17.51
N MET A 109 -3.87 3.13 -18.07
CA MET A 109 -3.02 3.82 -19.05
C MET A 109 -3.81 4.19 -20.30
N LYS A 110 -4.62 3.29 -20.82
CA LYS A 110 -5.50 3.56 -21.97
C LYS A 110 -6.46 4.71 -21.67
N GLU A 111 -7.11 4.70 -20.50
CA GLU A 111 -8.00 5.77 -20.08
C GLU A 111 -7.31 7.13 -19.97
N LEU A 112 -6.07 7.17 -19.47
CA LEU A 112 -5.27 8.41 -19.40
C LEU A 112 -4.88 8.89 -20.80
N GLN A 113 -4.49 7.99 -21.72
CA GLN A 113 -4.18 8.35 -23.11
C GLN A 113 -5.41 8.80 -23.92
N GLU A 114 -6.62 8.35 -23.55
CA GLU A 114 -7.87 8.89 -24.13
C GLU A 114 -8.13 10.34 -23.66
N ILE A 115 -7.65 10.73 -22.46
CA ILE A 115 -7.77 12.10 -21.94
C ILE A 115 -6.74 13.02 -22.58
N ASP A 116 -5.49 12.56 -22.70
CA ASP A 116 -4.42 13.28 -23.38
C ASP A 116 -3.71 12.35 -24.40
N PRO A 117 -4.15 12.39 -25.67
CA PRO A 117 -3.56 11.56 -26.73
C PRO A 117 -2.09 11.90 -27.05
N GLU A 118 -1.60 13.07 -26.64
CA GLU A 118 -0.20 13.48 -26.86
C GLU A 118 0.72 12.96 -25.75
N TRP A 119 0.18 12.49 -24.63
CA TRP A 119 0.99 11.93 -23.55
C TRP A 119 1.71 10.66 -23.98
N LYS A 120 3.04 10.71 -23.97
CA LYS A 120 3.90 9.61 -24.39
C LYS A 120 4.09 8.62 -23.23
N CYS A 121 3.39 7.52 -23.31
CA CYS A 121 3.48 6.45 -22.34
C CYS A 121 3.61 5.10 -23.04
N GLU A 122 4.72 4.41 -22.82
CA GLU A 122 5.08 3.15 -23.47
C GLU A 122 5.22 2.02 -22.44
N ILE A 123 4.62 0.86 -22.71
CA ILE A 123 4.85 -0.36 -21.94
C ILE A 123 6.05 -1.09 -22.55
N VAL A 124 7.04 -1.37 -21.71
CA VAL A 124 8.30 -1.99 -22.13
C VAL A 124 8.59 -3.27 -21.33
N GLU A 125 9.26 -4.22 -21.94
CA GLU A 125 9.77 -5.40 -21.24
C GLU A 125 11.06 -5.09 -20.46
N ARG A 126 11.86 -4.15 -20.97
CA ARG A 126 13.10 -3.68 -20.37
C ARG A 126 13.19 -2.16 -20.46
N LEU A 127 13.60 -1.52 -19.35
CA LEU A 127 13.85 -0.09 -19.34
C LEU A 127 15.18 0.23 -20.04
N VAL A 128 15.12 1.12 -21.02
CA VAL A 128 16.27 1.73 -21.71
C VAL A 128 15.91 3.18 -22.07
N ASP A 129 16.89 4.04 -22.21
CA ASP A 129 16.72 5.44 -22.63
C ASP A 129 15.70 6.20 -21.75
N TYR A 130 16.04 6.39 -20.49
CA TYR A 130 15.30 7.17 -19.49
C TYR A 130 16.25 8.09 -18.74
N ASP A 131 15.72 9.19 -18.22
CA ASP A 131 16.48 10.21 -17.48
C ASP A 131 16.46 9.96 -15.97
N LYS A 132 15.35 9.47 -15.44
CA LYS A 132 15.17 9.11 -14.03
C LYS A 132 14.40 7.79 -13.92
N VAL A 133 14.52 7.11 -12.80
CA VAL A 133 13.79 5.86 -12.56
C VAL A 133 13.10 5.85 -11.20
N ILE A 134 11.87 5.34 -11.17
CA ILE A 134 11.15 4.97 -9.95
C ILE A 134 10.90 3.48 -10.02
N ALA A 135 11.43 2.73 -9.06
CA ALA A 135 11.30 1.29 -9.06
C ALA A 135 10.85 0.78 -7.69
N THR A 136 9.81 -0.04 -7.71
CA THR A 136 9.27 -0.70 -6.51
C THR A 136 9.52 -2.19 -6.61
N GLY A 137 10.20 -2.77 -5.62
CA GLY A 137 10.55 -4.18 -5.60
C GLY A 137 10.70 -4.73 -4.19
N SER A 138 10.87 -6.06 -4.10
CA SER A 138 11.25 -6.70 -2.84
C SER A 138 12.68 -6.31 -2.45
N ASN A 139 13.03 -6.48 -1.17
CA ASN A 139 14.40 -6.20 -0.69
C ASN A 139 15.48 -6.95 -1.49
N ASN A 140 15.20 -8.18 -1.94
CA ASN A 140 16.12 -8.91 -2.81
C ASN A 140 16.23 -8.30 -4.21
N THR A 141 15.12 -7.83 -4.77
CA THR A 141 15.09 -7.18 -6.10
C THR A 141 15.80 -5.84 -6.04
N ASN A 142 15.70 -5.14 -4.92
CA ASN A 142 16.26 -3.81 -4.75
C ASN A 142 17.79 -3.78 -4.88
N ARG A 143 18.48 -4.83 -4.39
CA ARG A 143 19.94 -4.97 -4.58
C ARG A 143 20.34 -4.98 -6.05
N TYR A 144 19.50 -5.57 -6.93
CA TYR A 144 19.72 -5.52 -8.36
C TYR A 144 19.41 -4.13 -8.92
N PHE A 145 18.37 -3.47 -8.44
CA PHE A 145 18.03 -2.11 -8.86
C PHE A 145 19.13 -1.11 -8.50
N GLU A 146 19.68 -1.16 -7.29
CA GLU A 146 20.82 -0.35 -6.85
C GLU A 146 22.01 -0.49 -7.80
N PHE A 147 22.29 -1.69 -8.25
CA PHE A 147 23.37 -1.94 -9.19
C PHE A 147 23.04 -1.41 -10.61
N TYR A 148 21.82 -1.67 -11.11
CA TYR A 148 21.45 -1.30 -12.49
C TYR A 148 21.20 0.19 -12.68
N PHE A 149 20.69 0.88 -11.65
CA PHE A 149 20.26 2.28 -11.75
C PHE A 149 21.21 3.27 -11.05
N LYS A 150 22.38 2.83 -10.59
CA LYS A 150 23.33 3.66 -9.84
C LYS A 150 23.84 4.91 -10.59
N GLU A 151 23.83 4.89 -11.94
CA GLU A 151 24.34 5.97 -12.78
C GLU A 151 23.28 7.04 -13.12
N VAL A 152 22.04 6.83 -12.72
CA VAL A 152 20.92 7.74 -13.00
C VAL A 152 20.20 8.12 -11.72
N PRO A 153 19.58 9.31 -11.63
CA PRO A 153 18.72 9.65 -10.50
C PRO A 153 17.63 8.59 -10.33
N ASN A 154 17.53 8.02 -9.15
CA ASN A 154 16.61 6.92 -8.91
C ASN A 154 15.91 7.04 -7.56
N LEU A 155 14.67 6.55 -7.54
CA LEU A 155 13.85 6.35 -6.36
C LEU A 155 13.55 4.86 -6.25
N LEU A 156 14.30 4.17 -5.42
CA LEU A 156 14.16 2.73 -5.20
C LEU A 156 13.38 2.49 -3.91
N ARG A 157 12.21 1.85 -4.05
CA ARG A 157 11.34 1.54 -2.92
C ARG A 157 11.48 0.10 -2.48
N THR A 158 11.59 -0.08 -1.18
CA THR A 158 11.71 -1.39 -0.51
C THR A 158 10.40 -1.79 0.17
N ASN A 159 10.37 -3.00 0.73
CA ASN A 159 9.26 -3.38 1.59
C ASN A 159 9.33 -2.60 2.90
N ARG A 160 8.22 -1.94 3.22
CA ARG A 160 7.97 -1.34 4.53
C ARG A 160 6.76 -1.98 5.18
N ASN A 161 6.58 -1.73 6.46
CA ASN A 161 5.47 -2.25 7.25
C ASN A 161 4.76 -1.10 7.96
N SER A 162 3.53 -1.33 8.39
CA SER A 162 2.79 -0.35 9.17
C SER A 162 2.40 -0.92 10.52
N ILE A 163 2.19 -0.02 11.47
CA ILE A 163 1.91 -0.37 12.85
C ILE A 163 0.65 0.32 13.36
N ALA A 164 0.01 -0.29 14.35
CA ALA A 164 -1.06 0.34 15.10
C ALA A 164 -0.66 0.48 16.56
N ILE A 165 -0.99 1.63 17.15
CA ILE A 165 -0.75 1.93 18.56
C ILE A 165 -2.10 2.11 19.21
N LEU A 166 -2.44 1.20 20.12
CA LEU A 166 -3.68 1.23 20.88
C LEU A 166 -3.40 1.83 22.26
N THR A 167 -4.38 2.56 22.78
CA THR A 167 -4.34 3.20 24.10
C THR A 167 -5.10 2.40 25.15
N GLY A 168 -5.92 1.43 24.71
CA GLY A 168 -6.86 0.69 25.55
C GLY A 168 -8.16 1.45 25.86
N LYS A 169 -8.39 2.58 25.16
CA LYS A 169 -9.58 3.44 25.29
C LYS A 169 -10.36 3.59 23.99
N GLU A 170 -10.02 2.80 23.00
CA GLU A 170 -10.67 2.80 21.70
C GLU A 170 -12.13 2.39 21.82
N SER A 171 -13.01 3.05 21.05
CA SER A 171 -14.41 2.61 20.94
C SER A 171 -14.50 1.32 20.08
N ASP A 172 -15.64 0.64 20.21
CA ASP A 172 -15.90 -0.57 19.41
C ASP A 172 -15.84 -0.26 17.90
N GLU A 173 -16.38 0.88 17.47
CA GLU A 173 -16.35 1.33 16.07
C GLU A 173 -14.91 1.58 15.59
N GLU A 174 -14.06 2.13 16.43
CA GLU A 174 -12.65 2.35 16.11
C GLU A 174 -11.90 1.01 15.93
N LEU A 175 -12.15 0.04 16.83
CA LEU A 175 -11.55 -1.30 16.71
C LEU A 175 -12.08 -2.07 15.50
N GLU A 176 -13.36 -1.89 15.13
CA GLU A 176 -13.90 -2.45 13.87
C GLU A 176 -13.21 -1.85 12.63
N THR A 177 -12.90 -0.55 12.64
CA THR A 177 -12.18 0.07 11.52
C THR A 177 -10.70 -0.29 11.46
N LEU A 178 -10.06 -0.60 12.60
CA LEU A 178 -8.70 -1.14 12.64
C LEU A 178 -8.59 -2.45 11.83
N ALA A 179 -9.64 -3.26 11.81
CA ALA A 179 -9.66 -4.48 11.00
C ALA A 179 -9.48 -4.19 9.50
N ASP A 180 -9.95 -3.06 8.99
CA ASP A 180 -9.71 -2.64 7.59
C ASP A 180 -8.22 -2.40 7.34
N ASP A 181 -7.51 -1.78 8.27
CA ASP A 181 -6.07 -1.53 8.15
C ASP A 181 -5.25 -2.82 8.22
N ILE A 182 -5.74 -3.84 8.90
CA ILE A 182 -5.06 -5.15 9.02
C ILE A 182 -5.34 -6.03 7.80
N PHE A 183 -6.62 -6.22 7.42
CA PHE A 183 -7.05 -7.31 6.54
C PHE A 183 -7.34 -6.90 5.11
N MET A 184 -7.56 -5.62 4.82
CA MET A 184 -7.74 -5.18 3.44
C MET A 184 -6.59 -5.71 2.58
N PHE A 185 -6.89 -6.13 1.35
CA PHE A 185 -5.91 -6.76 0.46
C PHE A 185 -5.17 -7.96 1.07
N PHE A 186 -5.82 -8.69 1.97
CA PHE A 186 -5.24 -9.84 2.68
C PHE A 186 -3.97 -9.52 3.50
N GLY A 187 -3.72 -8.26 3.84
CA GLY A 187 -2.51 -7.85 4.54
C GLY A 187 -1.25 -7.77 3.66
N HIS A 188 -1.39 -7.72 2.33
CA HIS A 188 -0.24 -7.72 1.40
C HIS A 188 0.41 -6.35 1.16
N GLY A 189 -0.20 -5.26 1.58
CA GLY A 189 0.29 -3.90 1.35
C GLY A 189 1.29 -3.44 2.42
N CYS A 190 2.20 -2.53 2.04
CA CYS A 190 3.09 -1.87 3.01
C CYS A 190 2.33 -1.03 4.04
N ARG A 191 1.10 -0.62 3.74
CA ARG A 191 0.22 0.12 4.65
C ARG A 191 -0.67 -0.80 5.50
N ASN A 192 -0.63 -2.13 5.29
CA ASN A 192 -1.31 -3.06 6.20
C ASN A 192 -0.57 -3.14 7.53
N ILE A 193 -1.35 -3.19 8.60
CA ILE A 193 -0.82 -3.30 9.94
C ILE A 193 -0.28 -4.71 10.17
N SER A 194 1.02 -4.81 10.37
CA SER A 194 1.74 -6.05 10.66
C SER A 194 2.09 -6.20 12.13
N ARG A 195 2.07 -5.09 12.90
CA ARG A 195 2.36 -5.09 14.32
C ARG A 195 1.45 -4.14 15.10
N LEU A 196 1.00 -4.61 16.27
CA LEU A 196 0.18 -3.86 17.22
C LEU A 196 0.99 -3.55 18.48
N PHE A 197 0.85 -2.34 18.98
CA PHE A 197 1.37 -1.94 20.29
C PHE A 197 0.21 -1.76 21.25
N PHE A 198 0.24 -2.45 22.39
CA PHE A 198 -0.77 -2.39 23.43
C PHE A 198 -0.20 -1.77 24.69
N PRO A 199 -1.00 -1.01 25.46
CA PRO A 199 -0.59 -0.64 26.80
C PRO A 199 -0.46 -1.90 27.69
N GLU A 200 0.48 -1.86 28.64
CA GLU A 200 0.69 -2.98 29.58
C GLU A 200 -0.63 -3.39 30.27
N GLY A 201 -0.89 -4.69 30.33
CA GLY A 201 -2.11 -5.25 30.91
C GLY A 201 -3.32 -5.31 29.97
N TYR A 202 -3.17 -4.93 28.70
CA TYR A 202 -4.25 -5.07 27.71
C TYR A 202 -4.52 -6.56 27.39
N GLU A 203 -5.80 -6.95 27.38
CA GLU A 203 -6.20 -8.31 27.01
C GLU A 203 -6.32 -8.47 25.48
N VAL A 204 -5.28 -8.95 24.84
CA VAL A 204 -5.15 -9.04 23.37
C VAL A 204 -6.31 -9.80 22.71
N ILE A 205 -6.83 -10.83 23.36
CA ILE A 205 -7.94 -11.67 22.87
C ILE A 205 -9.24 -10.87 22.64
N LYS A 206 -9.40 -9.72 23.30
CA LYS A 206 -10.57 -8.83 23.14
C LYS A 206 -10.67 -8.21 21.75
N LEU A 207 -9.63 -8.29 20.93
CA LEU A 207 -9.68 -7.80 19.55
C LEU A 207 -10.45 -8.72 18.58
N PHE A 208 -10.48 -10.03 18.83
CA PHE A 208 -11.08 -10.97 17.86
C PHE A 208 -12.53 -10.68 17.47
N PRO A 209 -13.43 -10.27 18.39
CA PRO A 209 -14.79 -9.89 18.00
C PRO A 209 -14.88 -8.80 16.94
N PHE A 210 -13.95 -7.83 16.96
CA PHE A 210 -13.92 -6.69 16.02
C PHE A 210 -13.39 -7.08 14.63
N PHE A 211 -12.77 -8.27 14.51
CA PHE A 211 -12.30 -8.80 13.23
C PHE A 211 -13.38 -9.55 12.45
N LYS A 212 -14.58 -9.73 13.02
CA LYS A 212 -15.68 -10.50 12.43
C LYS A 212 -16.05 -10.08 11.01
N LYS A 213 -15.95 -8.81 10.67
CA LYS A 213 -16.16 -8.28 9.31
C LYS A 213 -15.34 -9.03 8.25
N TYR A 214 -14.17 -9.54 8.63
CA TYR A 214 -13.23 -10.25 7.77
C TYR A 214 -13.27 -11.77 7.93
N GLU A 215 -14.29 -12.33 8.60
CA GLU A 215 -14.48 -13.77 8.77
C GLU A 215 -14.51 -14.51 7.42
N HIS A 216 -15.01 -13.85 6.36
CA HIS A 216 -15.05 -14.40 5.00
C HIS A 216 -13.68 -14.76 4.42
N LEU A 217 -12.56 -14.25 4.98
CA LEU A 217 -11.19 -14.58 4.57
C LEU A 217 -10.88 -16.06 4.76
N HIS A 218 -11.56 -16.75 5.70
CA HIS A 218 -11.38 -18.18 5.89
C HIS A 218 -11.85 -19.02 4.68
N HIS A 219 -12.65 -18.45 3.78
CA HIS A 219 -13.03 -19.09 2.52
C HIS A 219 -12.02 -18.89 1.39
N HIS A 220 -11.05 -18.00 1.56
CA HIS A 220 -10.06 -17.72 0.53
C HIS A 220 -8.88 -18.69 0.65
N LYS A 221 -8.82 -19.66 -0.28
CA LYS A 221 -7.86 -20.77 -0.20
C LYS A 221 -6.40 -20.32 -0.02
N LEU A 222 -5.91 -19.37 -0.81
CA LEU A 222 -4.52 -18.93 -0.74
C LEU A 222 -4.19 -18.25 0.60
N TYR A 223 -5.16 -17.56 1.19
CA TYR A 223 -5.00 -16.94 2.51
C TYR A 223 -4.92 -18.02 3.59
N MET A 224 -5.83 -19.01 3.54
CA MET A 224 -5.84 -20.12 4.51
C MET A 224 -4.66 -21.06 4.35
N ASP A 225 -4.13 -21.29 3.16
CA ASP A 225 -2.88 -22.04 2.98
C ASP A 225 -1.71 -21.39 3.75
N ASN A 226 -1.66 -20.03 3.82
CA ASN A 226 -0.67 -19.31 4.62
C ASN A 226 -0.98 -19.37 6.12
N TYR A 227 -2.25 -19.28 6.51
CA TYR A 227 -2.67 -19.45 7.90
C TYR A 227 -2.27 -20.84 8.44
N ASP A 228 -2.65 -21.91 7.74
CA ASP A 228 -2.38 -23.28 8.14
C ASP A 228 -0.87 -23.56 8.21
N TYR A 229 -0.13 -23.08 7.22
CA TYR A 229 1.34 -23.20 7.20
C TYR A 229 1.97 -22.50 8.41
N THR A 230 1.60 -21.26 8.68
CA THR A 230 2.17 -20.50 9.79
C THR A 230 1.76 -21.09 11.13
N ARG A 231 0.49 -21.47 11.30
CA ARG A 231 -0.01 -22.12 12.51
C ARG A 231 0.72 -23.42 12.81
N THR A 232 0.96 -24.23 11.77
CA THR A 232 1.74 -25.48 11.93
C THR A 232 3.14 -25.19 12.46
N ILE A 233 3.84 -24.18 11.92
CA ILE A 233 5.18 -23.78 12.39
C ILE A 233 5.14 -23.32 13.85
N LEU A 234 4.16 -22.49 14.23
CA LEU A 234 4.05 -21.99 15.60
C LEU A 234 3.81 -23.14 16.59
N LEU A 235 2.93 -24.08 16.24
CA LEU A 235 2.65 -25.26 17.07
C LEU A 235 3.87 -26.19 17.19
N MET A 236 4.59 -26.45 16.09
CA MET A 236 5.81 -27.28 16.11
C MET A 236 6.92 -26.65 16.97
N ASN A 237 7.04 -25.33 16.94
CA ASN A 237 8.02 -24.59 17.73
C ASN A 237 7.55 -24.29 19.16
N GLN A 238 6.36 -24.73 19.54
CA GLN A 238 5.73 -24.41 20.83
C GLN A 238 5.70 -22.91 21.12
N THR A 239 5.46 -22.10 20.09
CA THR A 239 5.39 -20.65 20.21
C THR A 239 3.98 -20.23 20.63
N ASP A 240 3.88 -19.51 21.75
CA ASP A 240 2.60 -19.00 22.24
C ASP A 240 1.99 -18.00 21.24
N HIS A 241 0.71 -18.19 20.97
CA HIS A 241 -0.07 -17.31 20.11
C HIS A 241 -1.55 -17.44 20.39
N TYR A 242 -2.30 -16.38 20.15
CA TYR A 242 -3.75 -16.43 20.08
C TYR A 242 -4.19 -16.67 18.63
N ALA A 243 -5.27 -17.39 18.43
CA ALA A 243 -5.79 -17.67 17.09
C ALA A 243 -7.32 -17.77 17.09
N ASN A 244 -7.93 -17.23 16.04
CA ASN A 244 -9.29 -17.55 15.65
C ASN A 244 -9.28 -18.36 14.34
N GLU A 245 -10.40 -18.39 13.60
CA GLU A 245 -10.55 -19.19 12.39
C GLU A 245 -9.68 -18.72 11.21
N PHE A 246 -9.18 -17.48 11.20
CA PHE A 246 -8.48 -16.90 10.04
C PHE A 246 -7.28 -16.00 10.37
N VAL A 247 -7.02 -15.66 11.63
CA VAL A 247 -5.86 -14.84 12.01
C VAL A 247 -5.24 -15.29 13.32
N MET A 248 -3.94 -15.11 13.43
CA MET A 248 -3.15 -15.33 14.65
C MET A 248 -2.57 -14.01 15.16
N LEU A 249 -2.55 -13.84 16.47
CA LEU A 249 -1.86 -12.75 17.16
C LEU A 249 -0.70 -13.35 17.94
N LYS A 250 0.52 -12.88 17.67
CA LYS A 250 1.75 -13.41 18.24
C LYS A 250 2.54 -12.30 18.93
N GLU A 251 2.96 -12.53 20.16
CA GLU A 251 3.91 -11.63 20.82
C GLU A 251 5.27 -11.74 20.15
N GLU A 252 5.73 -10.65 19.52
CA GLU A 252 6.94 -10.64 18.71
C GLU A 252 7.45 -9.22 18.53
N GLU A 253 8.76 -9.02 18.60
CA GLU A 253 9.39 -7.72 18.43
C GLU A 253 9.63 -7.35 16.95
N HIS A 254 9.60 -8.31 16.05
CA HIS A 254 9.79 -8.04 14.62
C HIS A 254 8.63 -7.23 14.05
N LEU A 255 8.97 -6.19 13.29
CA LEU A 255 8.01 -5.32 12.62
C LEU A 255 7.19 -6.10 11.57
N GLN A 256 7.84 -6.93 10.77
CA GLN A 256 7.19 -7.72 9.74
C GLN A 256 6.53 -8.98 10.32
N SER A 257 5.24 -9.16 10.05
CA SER A 257 4.52 -10.41 10.33
C SER A 257 4.38 -11.29 9.09
N ARG A 258 4.08 -12.57 9.29
CA ARG A 258 3.65 -13.47 8.22
C ARG A 258 2.20 -13.19 7.86
N LEU A 259 1.81 -13.58 6.64
CA LEU A 259 0.41 -13.49 6.23
C LEU A 259 -0.49 -14.28 7.21
N ALA A 260 -1.70 -13.78 7.43
CA ALA A 260 -2.65 -14.28 8.43
C ALA A 260 -2.12 -14.26 9.89
N THR A 261 -1.08 -13.48 10.14
CA THR A 261 -0.54 -13.25 11.50
C THR A 261 -0.31 -11.76 11.69
N VAL A 262 -0.60 -11.27 12.89
CA VAL A 262 -0.25 -9.92 13.32
C VAL A 262 0.62 -10.04 14.56
N ASN A 263 1.79 -9.42 14.53
CA ASN A 263 2.68 -9.37 15.68
C ASN A 263 2.14 -8.35 16.69
N TYR A 264 2.45 -8.51 17.97
CA TYR A 264 2.15 -7.50 18.97
C TYR A 264 3.22 -7.42 20.05
N SER A 265 3.23 -6.31 20.75
CA SER A 265 4.02 -6.10 21.97
C SER A 265 3.32 -5.11 22.90
N PHE A 266 3.75 -5.07 24.15
CA PHE A 266 3.25 -4.14 25.15
C PHE A 266 4.22 -2.98 25.33
N TYR A 267 3.67 -1.81 25.67
CA TYR A 267 4.43 -0.64 26.09
C TYR A 267 3.93 -0.12 27.43
N LYS A 268 4.80 0.50 28.20
CA LYS A 268 4.50 1.08 29.52
C LYS A 268 4.31 2.58 29.43
N THR A 269 5.07 3.22 28.55
CA THR A 269 5.07 4.67 28.40
C THR A 269 5.04 5.06 26.92
N GLU A 270 4.46 6.22 26.61
CA GLU A 270 4.47 6.76 25.25
C GLU A 270 5.89 7.04 24.74
N ASN A 271 6.86 7.32 25.63
CA ASN A 271 8.25 7.54 25.25
C ASN A 271 8.86 6.28 24.61
N GLU A 272 8.54 5.08 25.07
CA GLU A 272 8.98 3.83 24.43
C GLU A 272 8.52 3.74 22.97
N ILE A 273 7.30 4.22 22.68
CA ILE A 273 6.78 4.28 21.32
C ILE A 273 7.53 5.33 20.50
N VAL A 274 7.78 6.52 21.06
CA VAL A 274 8.55 7.59 20.38
C VAL A 274 9.95 7.09 20.00
N ASP A 275 10.64 6.43 20.94
CA ASP A 275 11.97 5.87 20.70
C ASP A 275 11.93 4.79 19.61
N TYR A 276 10.94 3.89 19.67
CA TYR A 276 10.72 2.85 18.66
C TYR A 276 10.48 3.45 17.26
N LEU A 277 9.61 4.46 17.16
CA LEU A 277 9.32 5.14 15.91
C LEU A 277 10.55 5.84 15.32
N ALA A 278 11.39 6.43 16.16
CA ALA A 278 12.64 7.07 15.75
C ALA A 278 13.64 6.04 15.20
N GLU A 279 13.80 4.92 15.87
CA GLU A 279 14.71 3.83 15.48
C GLU A 279 14.28 3.19 14.15
N HIS A 280 12.97 2.93 13.98
CA HIS A 280 12.42 2.22 12.81
C HIS A 280 11.84 3.14 11.72
N LYS A 281 12.17 4.44 11.74
CA LYS A 281 11.61 5.45 10.80
C LYS A 281 11.68 5.03 9.32
N ASN A 282 12.75 4.34 8.92
CA ASN A 282 12.96 3.92 7.53
C ASN A 282 12.28 2.59 7.18
N GLU A 283 11.73 1.88 8.16
CA GLU A 283 11.04 0.61 7.99
C GLU A 283 9.52 0.73 8.11
N ILE A 284 9.04 1.83 8.73
CA ILE A 284 7.62 2.09 8.93
C ILE A 284 7.08 2.95 7.79
N GLN A 285 6.00 2.46 7.14
CA GLN A 285 5.28 3.19 6.11
C GLN A 285 4.26 4.16 6.71
N CYS A 286 3.45 3.70 7.65
CA CYS A 286 2.53 4.55 8.37
C CYS A 286 2.23 3.98 9.77
N VAL A 287 1.75 4.87 10.62
CA VAL A 287 1.26 4.58 11.96
C VAL A 287 -0.23 4.86 11.99
N VAL A 288 -1.04 3.97 12.54
CA VAL A 288 -2.42 4.26 12.88
C VAL A 288 -2.59 4.31 14.39
N SER A 289 -3.26 5.30 14.91
CA SER A 289 -3.55 5.40 16.34
C SER A 289 -4.65 6.41 16.62
N GLN A 290 -5.09 6.44 17.86
CA GLN A 290 -5.81 7.60 18.39
C GLN A 290 -4.91 8.84 18.34
N ALA A 291 -5.51 10.01 18.22
CA ALA A 291 -4.77 11.26 18.14
C ALA A 291 -3.75 11.37 19.30
N SER A 292 -2.48 11.45 18.95
CA SER A 292 -1.38 11.73 19.86
C SER A 292 -0.73 13.05 19.44
N ASN A 293 -0.22 13.81 20.42
CA ASN A 293 0.59 14.99 20.16
C ASN A 293 2.10 14.65 20.00
N GLN A 294 2.47 13.38 20.19
CA GLN A 294 3.86 12.94 20.21
C GLN A 294 4.35 12.34 18.88
N TRP A 295 3.41 11.88 18.02
CA TRP A 295 3.73 11.33 16.70
C TRP A 295 2.61 11.60 15.70
N GLU A 296 2.96 11.64 14.43
CA GLU A 296 2.00 11.69 13.34
C GLU A 296 1.37 10.30 13.11
N SER A 297 0.05 10.26 12.96
CA SER A 297 -0.67 9.02 12.70
C SER A 297 -1.92 9.23 11.87
N PHE A 298 -2.32 8.19 11.17
CA PHE A 298 -3.64 8.07 10.59
C PHE A 298 -4.64 7.61 11.63
N LYS A 299 -5.90 7.95 11.47
CA LYS A 299 -6.99 7.33 12.24
C LYS A 299 -7.15 5.89 11.80
N PHE A 300 -7.67 5.05 12.69
CA PHE A 300 -8.03 3.68 12.34
C PHE A 300 -8.98 3.65 11.12
N GLY A 301 -8.79 2.67 10.24
CA GLY A 301 -9.53 2.53 8.98
C GLY A 301 -9.09 3.47 7.85
N GLN A 302 -8.01 4.24 8.03
CA GLN A 302 -7.53 5.20 7.02
C GLN A 302 -6.20 4.82 6.36
N ALA A 303 -5.48 3.81 6.86
CA ALA A 303 -4.19 3.43 6.29
C ALA A 303 -4.29 3.03 4.82
N GLN A 304 -5.41 2.40 4.41
CA GLN A 304 -5.62 1.91 3.05
C GLN A 304 -6.22 2.97 2.09
N LYS A 305 -6.37 4.22 2.55
CA LYS A 305 -6.93 5.33 1.76
C LYS A 305 -5.96 6.51 1.67
N PRO A 306 -4.73 6.31 1.17
CA PRO A 306 -3.74 7.39 1.10
C PRO A 306 -4.25 8.56 0.25
N ALA A 307 -3.88 9.77 0.64
CA ALA A 307 -4.03 10.97 -0.18
C ALA A 307 -2.86 11.07 -1.19
N LEU A 308 -2.93 12.04 -2.12
CA LEU A 308 -1.88 12.29 -3.11
C LEU A 308 -0.51 12.61 -2.48
N TRP A 309 -0.49 13.22 -1.31
CA TRP A 309 0.71 13.59 -0.55
C TRP A 309 1.18 12.54 0.45
N ASP A 310 0.47 11.41 0.58
CA ASP A 310 0.89 10.28 1.42
C ASP A 310 1.77 9.32 0.60
N TYR A 311 2.96 9.80 0.27
CA TYR A 311 3.88 9.08 -0.61
C TYR A 311 4.37 7.75 -0.04
N ALA A 312 4.59 6.80 -0.95
CA ALA A 312 5.28 5.57 -0.57
C ALA A 312 6.70 5.90 -0.10
N ASP A 313 7.14 5.22 0.97
CA ASP A 313 8.43 5.43 1.65
C ASP A 313 8.63 6.86 2.17
N ASN A 314 7.56 7.66 2.27
CA ASN A 314 7.58 9.07 2.68
C ASN A 314 8.52 9.94 1.82
N VAL A 315 8.72 9.57 0.54
CA VAL A 315 9.54 10.32 -0.42
C VAL A 315 8.64 11.03 -1.42
N ASP A 316 8.75 12.35 -1.46
CA ASP A 316 8.00 13.18 -2.38
C ASP A 316 8.41 12.95 -3.83
N VAL A 317 7.50 12.34 -4.61
CA VAL A 317 7.76 11.97 -6.00
C VAL A 317 7.82 13.20 -6.90
N ILE A 318 6.99 14.24 -6.64
CA ILE A 318 7.06 15.47 -7.43
C ILE A 318 8.40 16.15 -7.20
N GLU A 319 8.83 16.32 -5.95
CA GLU A 319 10.16 16.90 -5.68
C GLU A 319 11.29 16.14 -6.36
N PHE A 320 11.24 14.80 -6.35
CA PHE A 320 12.22 13.98 -7.04
C PHE A 320 12.21 14.21 -8.56
N LEU A 321 11.04 14.37 -9.17
CA LEU A 321 10.92 14.52 -10.63
C LEU A 321 11.28 15.93 -11.11
N ILE A 322 11.01 16.98 -10.32
CA ILE A 322 11.27 18.38 -10.73
C ILE A 322 12.69 18.86 -10.45
N LYS A 323 13.43 18.19 -9.57
CA LYS A 323 14.86 18.43 -9.30
C LYS A 323 15.72 17.75 -10.35
#